data_746da2b2ac0a262b41341125d3232477
#
_entry.id   746da2b2ac0a262b41341125d3232477
#
_cell.length_a   1.000
_cell.length_b   1.000
_cell.length_c   1.000
_cell.angle_alpha   90.00
_cell.angle_beta   90.00
_cell.angle_gamma   90.00
#
_symmetry.space_group_name_H-M   'P 1'
#
loop_
_entity.id
_entity.type
_entity.pdbx_description
1 polymer ?
#
loop_
_entity_poly.entity_id
_entity_poly.type
_entity_poly.pdbx_seq_one_letter_code
_entity_poly.pdbx_strand_id
1 'polypeptide(L)'
;MKRDVFICEVGPRDGLQNAKHLMATEAKKEWIRALAAAGLEEIEVGSFVPPKLIPAMADTGEIVAFARTLPGVKVVALAPNLKGFQRALEAGAHKVTFPISASRQHSESNVRMTPQQMVEEVRKCAQHPHPGVEIEGAVSTAFGCTMQGVVPEDDVVRIASQLAEFCDAVALADTVGYANPAQVRRLFKRVKNEIGAKLEVAHFHNTSGLG
;
A
#
# COMPACT_ATOMS: atom_id res chain seq x y z
N MET A 1 -21.54 -16.92 -7.52
CA MET A 1 -21.97 -15.58 -7.04
C MET A 1 -21.05 -14.53 -7.63
N LYS A 2 -21.58 -13.42 -8.10
CA LYS A 2 -20.75 -12.27 -8.52
C LYS A 2 -20.13 -11.66 -7.25
N ARG A 3 -18.80 -11.55 -7.18
CA ARG A 3 -18.12 -10.92 -6.03
C ARG A 3 -18.29 -9.41 -6.16
N ASP A 4 -18.68 -8.74 -5.09
CA ASP A 4 -18.81 -7.28 -5.06
C ASP A 4 -17.48 -6.60 -4.72
N VAL A 5 -16.58 -7.29 -3.98
CA VAL A 5 -15.25 -6.83 -3.57
C VAL A 5 -14.24 -7.95 -3.63
N PHE A 6 -12.97 -7.59 -3.82
CA PHE A 6 -11.82 -8.48 -3.67
C PHE A 6 -11.09 -8.15 -2.36
N ILE A 7 -10.52 -9.17 -1.73
CA ILE A 7 -9.72 -9.01 -0.51
C ILE A 7 -8.25 -9.13 -0.89
N CYS A 8 -7.47 -8.07 -0.60
CA CYS A 8 -6.02 -8.12 -0.57
C CYS A 8 -5.57 -8.37 0.88
N GLU A 9 -4.87 -9.47 1.12
CA GLU A 9 -4.31 -9.78 2.43
C GLU A 9 -2.99 -9.02 2.63
N VAL A 10 -2.91 -8.21 3.68
CA VAL A 10 -1.75 -7.38 3.96
C VAL A 10 -0.98 -7.77 5.23
N GLY A 11 -1.42 -8.78 5.95
CA GLY A 11 -0.81 -9.28 7.19
C GLY A 11 0.69 -9.61 7.03
N PRO A 12 1.12 -10.30 5.95
CA PRO A 12 2.54 -10.59 5.74
C PRO A 12 3.43 -9.35 5.56
N ARG A 13 2.87 -8.21 5.14
CA ARG A 13 3.58 -6.93 5.06
C ARG A 13 3.25 -6.05 6.26
N ASP A 14 2.02 -5.55 6.36
CA ASP A 14 1.63 -4.53 7.34
C ASP A 14 1.63 -5.08 8.77
N GLY A 15 1.09 -6.26 8.96
CA GLY A 15 1.09 -6.93 10.26
C GLY A 15 2.51 -7.23 10.75
N LEU A 16 3.35 -7.85 9.92
CA LEU A 16 4.71 -8.23 10.29
C LEU A 16 5.65 -7.03 10.43
N GLN A 17 5.44 -5.96 9.68
CA GLN A 17 6.23 -4.74 9.78
C GLN A 17 6.17 -4.13 11.19
N ASN A 18 5.04 -4.29 11.88
CA ASN A 18 4.76 -3.77 13.21
C ASN A 18 4.92 -4.83 14.32
N ALA A 19 5.26 -6.07 13.97
CA ALA A 19 5.42 -7.15 14.95
C ALA A 19 6.66 -6.96 15.82
N LYS A 20 6.53 -7.27 17.13
CA LYS A 20 7.66 -7.17 18.09
C LYS A 20 8.76 -8.19 17.82
N HIS A 21 8.42 -9.33 17.24
CA HIS A 21 9.34 -10.44 16.98
C HIS A 21 9.45 -10.69 15.47
N LEU A 22 10.65 -10.98 15.03
CA LEU A 22 10.90 -11.34 13.64
C LEU A 22 10.36 -12.73 13.36
N MET A 23 9.56 -12.86 12.30
CA MET A 23 9.15 -14.15 11.78
C MET A 23 10.22 -14.69 10.85
N ALA A 24 10.59 -15.96 10.99
CA ALA A 24 11.53 -16.62 10.10
C ALA A 24 10.98 -16.68 8.66
N THR A 25 11.87 -16.57 7.67
CA THR A 25 11.51 -16.57 6.24
C THR A 25 10.66 -17.78 5.85
N GLU A 26 11.02 -18.98 6.31
CA GLU A 26 10.23 -20.20 6.02
C GLU A 26 8.82 -20.14 6.63
N ALA A 27 8.65 -19.60 7.83
CA ALA A 27 7.35 -19.44 8.45
C ALA A 27 6.47 -18.44 7.66
N LYS A 28 7.07 -17.36 7.11
CA LYS A 28 6.36 -16.44 6.20
C LYS A 28 5.90 -17.14 4.93
N LYS A 29 6.76 -17.97 4.32
CA LYS A 29 6.41 -18.76 3.14
C LYS A 29 5.27 -19.76 3.42
N GLU A 30 5.30 -20.43 4.56
CA GLU A 30 4.22 -21.31 4.98
C GLU A 30 2.91 -20.55 5.18
N TRP A 31 2.95 -19.41 5.83
CA TRP A 31 1.77 -18.57 6.00
C TRP A 31 1.21 -18.10 4.66
N ILE A 32 2.03 -17.56 3.76
CA ILE A 32 1.59 -17.12 2.42
C ILE A 32 1.00 -18.29 1.61
N ARG A 33 1.59 -19.49 1.73
CA ARG A 33 1.03 -20.70 1.11
C ARG A 33 -0.36 -21.05 1.67
N ALA A 34 -0.54 -20.92 2.99
CA ALA A 34 -1.84 -21.16 3.62
C ALA A 34 -2.88 -20.12 3.20
N LEU A 35 -2.50 -18.84 3.07
CA LEU A 35 -3.36 -17.78 2.56
C LEU A 35 -3.81 -18.05 1.11
N ALA A 36 -2.88 -18.45 0.25
CA ALA A 36 -3.19 -18.85 -1.12
C ALA A 36 -4.13 -20.06 -1.17
N ALA A 37 -3.88 -21.08 -0.34
CA ALA A 37 -4.73 -22.27 -0.22
C ALA A 37 -6.14 -21.93 0.33
N ALA A 38 -6.27 -20.87 1.12
CA ALA A 38 -7.56 -20.34 1.58
C ALA A 38 -8.33 -19.58 0.48
N GLY A 39 -7.75 -19.41 -0.71
CA GLY A 39 -8.40 -18.79 -1.86
C GLY A 39 -8.19 -17.26 -1.95
N LEU A 40 -7.21 -16.71 -1.25
CA LEU A 40 -6.82 -15.31 -1.42
C LEU A 40 -6.06 -15.13 -2.74
N GLU A 41 -6.57 -14.25 -3.57
CA GLU A 41 -6.07 -14.00 -4.93
C GLU A 41 -5.05 -12.86 -4.99
N GLU A 42 -5.03 -11.95 -3.98
CA GLU A 42 -4.08 -10.86 -3.89
C GLU A 42 -3.47 -10.81 -2.49
N ILE A 43 -2.13 -10.79 -2.40
CA ILE A 43 -1.40 -10.79 -1.12
C ILE A 43 -0.26 -9.78 -1.19
N GLU A 44 -0.23 -8.82 -0.26
CA GLU A 44 0.91 -7.92 -0.06
C GLU A 44 1.94 -8.60 0.85
N VAL A 45 2.99 -9.14 0.23
CA VAL A 45 3.90 -10.09 0.87
C VAL A 45 5.11 -9.46 1.56
N GLY A 46 5.36 -8.17 1.36
CA GLY A 46 6.50 -7.49 1.97
C GLY A 46 6.72 -6.08 1.47
N SER A 47 7.80 -5.45 1.93
CA SER A 47 8.16 -4.07 1.60
C SER A 47 9.65 -3.94 1.27
N PHE A 48 9.96 -3.22 0.20
CA PHE A 48 11.33 -2.93 -0.23
C PHE A 48 11.92 -1.68 0.45
N VAL A 49 11.57 -1.47 1.70
CA VAL A 49 12.23 -0.48 2.57
C VAL A 49 13.67 -0.93 2.92
N PRO A 50 14.56 -0.01 3.32
CA PRO A 50 15.89 -0.40 3.77
C PRO A 50 15.83 -1.36 4.97
N PRO A 51 16.50 -2.55 4.92
CA PRO A 51 16.47 -3.54 6.01
C PRO A 51 16.94 -3.01 7.37
N LYS A 52 17.81 -1.99 7.37
CA LYS A 52 18.26 -1.33 8.60
C LYS A 52 17.13 -0.58 9.33
N LEU A 53 16.10 -0.13 8.60
CA LEU A 53 14.94 0.55 9.17
C LEU A 53 13.88 -0.45 9.61
N ILE A 54 13.62 -1.47 8.79
CA ILE A 54 12.60 -2.50 9.08
C ILE A 54 13.21 -3.89 8.84
N PRO A 55 13.89 -4.46 9.84
CA PRO A 55 14.53 -5.79 9.71
C PRO A 55 13.56 -6.91 9.35
N ALA A 56 12.28 -6.80 9.77
CA ALA A 56 11.22 -7.75 9.44
C ALA A 56 10.97 -7.89 7.93
N MET A 57 11.40 -6.92 7.12
CA MET A 57 11.21 -6.90 5.67
C MET A 57 12.51 -7.18 4.90
N ALA A 58 13.57 -7.63 5.57
CA ALA A 58 14.88 -7.84 4.94
C ALA A 58 14.86 -8.91 3.83
N ASP A 59 13.99 -9.90 3.97
CA ASP A 59 13.82 -11.05 3.08
C ASP A 59 12.74 -10.86 2.01
N THR A 60 12.18 -9.65 1.84
CA THR A 60 11.06 -9.37 0.93
C THR A 60 11.33 -9.88 -0.50
N GLY A 61 12.54 -9.73 -1.03
CA GLY A 61 12.86 -10.22 -2.38
C GLY A 61 12.69 -11.73 -2.51
N GLU A 62 13.15 -12.50 -1.52
CA GLU A 62 12.98 -13.96 -1.48
C GLU A 62 11.51 -14.35 -1.32
N ILE A 63 10.77 -13.64 -0.48
CA ILE A 63 9.33 -13.87 -0.27
C ILE A 63 8.53 -13.57 -1.54
N VAL A 64 8.83 -12.49 -2.26
CA VAL A 64 8.19 -12.16 -3.55
C VAL A 64 8.47 -13.28 -4.56
N ALA A 65 9.74 -13.70 -4.72
CA ALA A 65 10.12 -14.76 -5.65
C ALA A 65 9.40 -16.09 -5.32
N PHE A 66 9.29 -16.43 -4.03
CA PHE A 66 8.52 -17.60 -3.60
C PHE A 66 7.02 -17.45 -3.92
N ALA A 67 6.40 -16.33 -3.54
CA ALA A 67 4.97 -16.11 -3.73
C ALA A 67 4.57 -16.15 -5.22
N ARG A 68 5.47 -15.74 -6.11
CA ARG A 68 5.33 -15.86 -7.58
C ARG A 68 5.15 -17.30 -8.08
N THR A 69 5.60 -18.28 -7.33
CA THR A 69 5.43 -19.70 -7.69
C THR A 69 4.04 -20.24 -7.36
N LEU A 70 3.26 -19.51 -6.58
CA LEU A 70 1.92 -19.95 -6.16
C LEU A 70 0.89 -19.63 -7.26
N PRO A 71 0.13 -20.61 -7.74
CA PRO A 71 -0.83 -20.37 -8.80
C PRO A 71 -1.99 -19.50 -8.35
N GLY A 72 -2.42 -18.57 -9.18
CA GLY A 72 -3.59 -17.72 -8.95
C GLY A 72 -3.36 -16.58 -7.95
N VAL A 73 -2.14 -16.37 -7.46
CA VAL A 73 -1.80 -15.29 -6.51
C VAL A 73 -1.22 -14.09 -7.26
N LYS A 74 -1.85 -12.94 -7.12
CA LYS A 74 -1.30 -11.65 -7.48
C LYS A 74 -0.43 -11.15 -6.33
N VAL A 75 0.88 -11.12 -6.56
CA VAL A 75 1.88 -10.75 -5.56
C VAL A 75 2.05 -9.24 -5.53
N VAL A 76 1.75 -8.62 -4.38
CA VAL A 76 1.90 -7.19 -4.15
C VAL A 76 3.08 -6.93 -3.21
N ALA A 77 3.82 -5.87 -3.47
CA ALA A 77 4.89 -5.41 -2.57
C ALA A 77 4.87 -3.89 -2.44
N LEU A 78 5.22 -3.38 -1.27
CA LEU A 78 5.35 -1.94 -1.05
C LEU A 78 6.76 -1.46 -1.42
N ALA A 79 6.86 -0.31 -2.08
CA ALA A 79 8.13 0.37 -2.33
C ALA A 79 8.04 1.85 -1.93
N PRO A 80 9.02 2.40 -1.19
CA PRO A 80 8.99 3.79 -0.76
C PRO A 80 9.61 4.75 -1.81
N ASN A 81 10.33 4.25 -2.81
CA ASN A 81 11.08 5.06 -3.77
C ASN A 81 11.52 4.22 -4.99
N LEU A 82 12.17 4.87 -5.97
CA LEU A 82 12.62 4.23 -7.20
C LEU A 82 13.55 3.02 -6.95
N LYS A 83 14.47 3.10 -5.99
CA LYS A 83 15.37 1.97 -5.67
C LYS A 83 14.60 0.76 -5.13
N GLY A 84 13.61 0.99 -4.27
CA GLY A 84 12.70 -0.05 -3.79
C GLY A 84 11.88 -0.64 -4.94
N PHE A 85 11.39 0.21 -5.83
CA PHE A 85 10.64 -0.20 -7.02
C PHE A 85 11.45 -1.12 -7.94
N GLN A 86 12.67 -0.72 -8.28
CA GLN A 86 13.57 -1.55 -9.11
C GLN A 86 13.78 -2.94 -8.50
N ARG A 87 14.01 -3.01 -7.17
CA ARG A 87 14.13 -4.29 -6.47
C ARG A 87 12.83 -5.11 -6.49
N ALA A 88 11.67 -4.46 -6.44
CA ALA A 88 10.39 -5.13 -6.57
C ALA A 88 10.18 -5.72 -7.98
N LEU A 89 10.59 -5.00 -9.02
CA LEU A 89 10.59 -5.48 -10.39
C LEU A 89 11.53 -6.68 -10.58
N GLU A 90 12.77 -6.58 -10.08
CA GLU A 90 13.76 -7.65 -10.12
C GLU A 90 13.27 -8.92 -9.40
N ALA A 91 12.56 -8.77 -8.28
CA ALA A 91 11.98 -9.89 -7.55
C ALA A 91 10.73 -10.48 -8.23
N GLY A 92 10.13 -9.75 -9.17
CA GLY A 92 8.99 -10.19 -9.96
C GLY A 92 7.62 -9.89 -9.33
N ALA A 93 7.47 -8.82 -8.56
CA ALA A 93 6.16 -8.38 -8.08
C ALA A 93 5.18 -8.13 -9.24
N HIS A 94 3.89 -8.46 -9.04
CA HIS A 94 2.84 -8.18 -10.02
C HIS A 94 2.28 -6.76 -9.87
N LYS A 95 2.28 -6.25 -8.64
CA LYS A 95 1.82 -4.90 -8.31
C LYS A 95 2.74 -4.29 -7.25
N VAL A 96 3.02 -3.00 -7.38
CA VAL A 96 3.81 -2.26 -6.40
C VAL A 96 2.99 -1.10 -5.85
N THR A 97 2.84 -1.08 -4.51
CA THR A 97 2.13 -0.03 -3.79
C THR A 97 3.12 1.02 -3.28
N PHE A 98 2.82 2.29 -3.54
CA PHE A 98 3.58 3.44 -3.06
C PHE A 98 2.77 4.19 -2.00
N PRO A 99 3.26 4.30 -0.74
CA PRO A 99 2.57 5.05 0.29
C PRO A 99 2.89 6.53 0.20
N ILE A 100 1.86 7.38 0.08
CA ILE A 100 1.97 8.84 0.09
C ILE A 100 1.12 9.39 1.22
N SER A 101 1.73 9.96 2.24
CA SER A 101 0.96 10.55 3.35
C SER A 101 0.30 11.85 2.94
N ALA A 102 -1.02 11.97 3.20
CA ALA A 102 -1.72 13.24 3.07
C ALA A 102 -1.37 14.21 4.22
N SER A 103 -0.97 13.70 5.37
CA SER A 103 -0.43 14.51 6.46
C SER A 103 0.99 14.95 6.16
N ARG A 104 1.22 16.26 6.10
CA ARG A 104 2.55 16.84 5.89
C ARG A 104 3.50 16.47 7.03
N GLN A 105 3.06 16.61 8.28
CA GLN A 105 3.91 16.29 9.44
C GLN A 105 4.33 14.83 9.47
N HIS A 106 3.40 13.91 9.15
CA HIS A 106 3.72 12.49 9.06
C HIS A 106 4.68 12.20 7.88
N SER A 107 4.45 12.80 6.72
CA SER A 107 5.33 12.62 5.56
C SER A 107 6.77 13.06 5.85
N GLU A 108 6.94 14.27 6.38
CA GLU A 108 8.26 14.82 6.72
C GLU A 108 8.96 14.02 7.82
N SER A 109 8.22 13.53 8.82
CA SER A 109 8.77 12.68 9.90
C SER A 109 9.17 11.31 9.42
N ASN A 110 8.36 10.67 8.56
CA ASN A 110 8.53 9.28 8.13
C ASN A 110 9.56 9.14 7.01
N VAL A 111 9.46 9.96 5.98
CA VAL A 111 10.29 9.84 4.76
C VAL A 111 11.12 11.08 4.46
N ARG A 112 11.06 12.12 5.30
CA ARG A 112 11.78 13.40 5.15
C ARG A 112 11.44 14.14 3.86
N MET A 113 10.25 13.94 3.35
CA MET A 113 9.72 14.57 2.14
C MET A 113 8.32 15.12 2.40
N THR A 114 7.97 16.19 1.71
CA THR A 114 6.58 16.68 1.68
C THR A 114 5.70 15.71 0.88
N PRO A 115 4.37 15.73 1.08
CA PRO A 115 3.45 14.94 0.24
C PRO A 115 3.66 15.18 -1.26
N GLN A 116 3.91 16.43 -1.68
CA GLN A 116 4.15 16.76 -3.09
C GLN A 116 5.45 16.15 -3.62
N GLN A 117 6.52 16.15 -2.82
CA GLN A 117 7.77 15.50 -3.20
C GLN A 117 7.60 13.98 -3.34
N MET A 118 6.77 13.36 -2.49
CA MET A 118 6.43 11.94 -2.62
C MET A 118 5.64 11.65 -3.89
N VAL A 119 4.68 12.49 -4.27
CA VAL A 119 3.96 12.36 -5.55
C VAL A 119 4.94 12.38 -6.72
N GLU A 120 5.91 13.30 -6.73
CA GLU A 120 6.92 13.38 -7.79
C GLU A 120 7.87 12.15 -7.79
N GLU A 121 8.17 11.60 -6.63
CA GLU A 121 8.96 10.35 -6.54
C GLU A 121 8.21 9.17 -7.16
N VAL A 122 6.90 9.04 -6.90
CA VAL A 122 6.07 8.01 -7.53
C VAL A 122 5.93 8.25 -9.03
N ARG A 123 5.82 9.50 -9.48
CA ARG A 123 5.82 9.85 -10.92
C ARG A 123 7.10 9.36 -11.61
N LYS A 124 8.27 9.53 -11.00
CA LYS A 124 9.53 8.99 -11.53
C LYS A 124 9.52 7.46 -11.61
N CYS A 125 8.93 6.79 -10.60
CA CYS A 125 8.77 5.34 -10.64
C CYS A 125 7.88 4.90 -11.81
N ALA A 126 6.76 5.58 -12.04
CA ALA A 126 5.84 5.29 -13.13
C ALA A 126 6.47 5.53 -14.53
N GLN A 127 7.44 6.43 -14.63
CA GLN A 127 8.21 6.66 -15.87
C GLN A 127 9.31 5.61 -16.11
N HIS A 128 9.68 4.83 -15.08
CA HIS A 128 10.64 3.74 -15.23
C HIS A 128 9.98 2.56 -15.95
N PRO A 129 10.67 1.86 -16.89
CA PRO A 129 10.10 0.70 -17.56
C PRO A 129 9.67 -0.39 -16.56
N HIS A 130 8.39 -0.79 -16.61
CA HIS A 130 7.80 -1.80 -15.71
C HIS A 130 6.76 -2.68 -16.44
N PRO A 131 7.14 -3.36 -17.53
CA PRO A 131 6.17 -4.07 -18.36
C PRO A 131 5.38 -5.12 -17.58
N GLY A 132 4.05 -4.97 -17.58
CA GLY A 132 3.12 -5.91 -16.91
C GLY A 132 3.08 -5.82 -15.38
N VAL A 133 3.68 -4.81 -14.78
CA VAL A 133 3.60 -4.55 -13.33
C VAL A 133 2.68 -3.35 -13.08
N GLU A 134 1.69 -3.53 -12.23
CA GLU A 134 0.75 -2.46 -11.84
C GLU A 134 1.37 -1.53 -10.80
N ILE A 135 1.08 -0.24 -10.90
CA ILE A 135 1.46 0.78 -9.94
C ILE A 135 0.22 1.27 -9.18
N GLU A 136 0.24 1.12 -7.86
CA GLU A 136 -0.80 1.64 -6.97
C GLU A 136 -0.25 2.79 -6.12
N GLY A 137 -0.92 3.93 -6.15
CA GLY A 137 -0.66 5.06 -5.25
C GLY A 137 -1.58 5.01 -4.03
N ALA A 138 -1.05 4.74 -2.83
CA ALA A 138 -1.83 4.65 -1.60
C ALA A 138 -1.75 5.95 -0.79
N VAL A 139 -2.86 6.71 -0.74
CA VAL A 139 -2.95 7.94 0.07
C VAL A 139 -3.15 7.55 1.53
N SER A 140 -2.07 7.52 2.29
CA SER A 140 -2.07 7.22 3.72
C SER A 140 -2.45 8.44 4.56
N THR A 141 -2.85 8.22 5.82
CA THR A 141 -3.40 9.23 6.74
C THR A 141 -4.58 10.02 6.17
N ALA A 142 -5.34 9.42 5.25
CA ALA A 142 -6.43 10.09 4.53
C ALA A 142 -7.59 10.54 5.44
N PHE A 143 -7.74 9.92 6.60
CA PHE A 143 -8.86 10.16 7.53
C PHE A 143 -8.43 10.85 8.83
N GLY A 144 -7.15 11.13 8.98
CA GLY A 144 -6.58 11.75 10.17
C GLY A 144 -5.16 11.27 10.44
N CYS A 145 -4.47 11.93 11.34
CA CYS A 145 -3.07 11.68 11.66
C CYS A 145 -2.80 11.90 13.15
N THR A 146 -2.04 11.02 13.79
CA THR A 146 -1.66 11.15 15.21
C THR A 146 -0.75 12.36 15.47
N MET A 147 -0.02 12.84 14.45
CA MET A 147 0.91 13.97 14.56
C MET A 147 0.23 15.29 14.22
N GLN A 148 -0.49 15.35 13.10
CA GLN A 148 -1.11 16.57 12.57
C GLN A 148 -2.54 16.77 13.09
N GLY A 149 -3.22 15.70 13.53
CA GLY A 149 -4.64 15.71 13.86
C GLY A 149 -5.49 15.63 12.60
N VAL A 150 -6.25 16.67 12.33
CA VAL A 150 -7.11 16.75 11.13
C VAL A 150 -6.26 16.87 9.87
N VAL A 151 -6.57 16.02 8.90
CA VAL A 151 -6.02 16.12 7.53
C VAL A 151 -7.14 16.66 6.64
N PRO A 152 -6.91 17.79 5.93
CA PRO A 152 -7.91 18.37 5.05
C PRO A 152 -8.29 17.40 3.93
N GLU A 153 -9.59 17.17 3.72
CA GLU A 153 -10.06 16.28 2.64
C GLU A 153 -9.63 16.80 1.25
N ASP A 154 -9.50 18.13 1.07
CA ASP A 154 -9.04 18.73 -0.18
C ASP A 154 -7.60 18.32 -0.52
N ASP A 155 -6.74 18.16 0.49
CA ASP A 155 -5.38 17.64 0.29
C ASP A 155 -5.39 16.18 -0.15
N VAL A 156 -6.28 15.35 0.44
CA VAL A 156 -6.45 13.95 0.04
C VAL A 156 -6.93 13.85 -1.40
N VAL A 157 -7.97 14.62 -1.76
CA VAL A 157 -8.51 14.65 -3.13
C VAL A 157 -7.44 15.09 -4.12
N ARG A 158 -6.72 16.17 -3.82
CA ARG A 158 -5.64 16.69 -4.68
C ARG A 158 -4.53 15.67 -4.91
N ILE A 159 -4.06 14.98 -3.86
CA ILE A 159 -3.03 13.95 -3.97
C ILE A 159 -3.55 12.77 -4.78
N ALA A 160 -4.77 12.30 -4.51
CA ALA A 160 -5.39 11.21 -5.26
C ALA A 160 -5.52 11.55 -6.75
N SER A 161 -5.94 12.78 -7.09
CA SER A 161 -6.05 13.23 -8.48
C SER A 161 -4.70 13.24 -9.19
N GLN A 162 -3.65 13.72 -8.53
CA GLN A 162 -2.29 13.72 -9.09
C GLN A 162 -1.77 12.28 -9.33
N LEU A 163 -2.00 11.37 -8.37
CA LEU A 163 -1.59 9.96 -8.51
C LEU A 163 -2.35 9.27 -9.66
N ALA A 164 -3.62 9.57 -9.83
CA ALA A 164 -4.44 9.01 -10.90
C ALA A 164 -3.97 9.38 -12.32
N GLU A 165 -3.12 10.40 -12.48
CA GLU A 165 -2.55 10.74 -13.78
C GLU A 165 -1.59 9.66 -14.30
N PHE A 166 -0.90 8.93 -13.41
CA PHE A 166 0.19 8.02 -13.77
C PHE A 166 0.19 6.67 -13.02
N CYS A 167 -0.64 6.49 -12.01
CA CYS A 167 -0.85 5.18 -11.37
C CYS A 167 -2.03 4.44 -12.05
N ASP A 168 -1.98 3.11 -12.02
CA ASP A 168 -3.07 2.25 -12.49
C ASP A 168 -4.24 2.27 -11.52
N ALA A 169 -3.96 2.27 -10.22
CA ALA A 169 -4.92 2.33 -9.14
C ALA A 169 -4.53 3.33 -8.05
N VAL A 170 -5.54 3.83 -7.33
CA VAL A 170 -5.38 4.69 -6.15
C VAL A 170 -6.13 4.07 -4.97
N ALA A 171 -5.44 4.03 -3.82
CA ALA A 171 -5.99 3.59 -2.55
C ALA A 171 -6.18 4.77 -1.59
N LEU A 172 -7.20 4.68 -0.71
CA LEU A 172 -7.32 5.53 0.47
C LEU A 172 -7.11 4.70 1.72
N ALA A 173 -6.19 5.12 2.59
CA ALA A 173 -5.85 4.39 3.80
C ALA A 173 -6.14 5.17 5.09
N ASP A 174 -6.87 4.52 6.01
CA ASP A 174 -7.05 4.93 7.39
C ASP A 174 -5.89 4.38 8.24
N THR A 175 -4.73 4.98 8.08
CA THR A 175 -3.46 4.53 8.67
C THR A 175 -3.49 4.40 10.19
N VAL A 176 -4.33 5.19 10.86
CA VAL A 176 -4.38 5.26 12.33
C VAL A 176 -5.72 4.80 12.92
N GLY A 177 -6.66 4.39 12.08
CA GLY A 177 -7.98 3.91 12.50
C GLY A 177 -8.87 5.01 13.09
N TYR A 178 -8.76 6.24 12.59
CA TYR A 178 -9.55 7.40 13.05
C TYR A 178 -10.81 7.63 12.24
N ALA A 179 -10.99 6.94 11.13
CA ALA A 179 -12.14 7.08 10.27
C ALA A 179 -13.43 6.66 10.97
N ASN A 180 -14.51 7.35 10.63
CA ASN A 180 -15.87 6.89 10.92
C ASN A 180 -16.65 6.68 9.61
N PRO A 181 -17.73 5.88 9.63
CA PRO A 181 -18.45 5.53 8.39
C PRO A 181 -18.97 6.72 7.60
N ALA A 182 -19.35 7.82 8.25
CA ALA A 182 -19.82 9.02 7.56
C ALA A 182 -18.68 9.73 6.81
N GLN A 183 -17.51 9.84 7.45
CA GLN A 183 -16.30 10.41 6.85
C GLN A 183 -15.82 9.55 5.67
N VAL A 184 -15.77 8.22 5.85
CA VAL A 184 -15.39 7.28 4.77
C VAL A 184 -16.30 7.47 3.56
N ARG A 185 -17.62 7.41 3.74
CA ARG A 185 -18.59 7.58 2.66
C ARG A 185 -18.42 8.90 1.92
N ARG A 186 -18.23 10.00 2.67
CA ARG A 186 -18.05 11.33 2.09
C ARG A 186 -16.76 11.43 1.29
N LEU A 187 -15.63 11.03 1.86
CA LEU A 187 -14.32 11.16 1.21
C LEU A 187 -14.20 10.23 -0.01
N PHE A 188 -14.63 8.97 0.11
CA PHE A 188 -14.65 8.05 -1.04
C PHE A 188 -15.52 8.58 -2.18
N LYS A 189 -16.69 9.16 -1.86
CA LYS A 189 -17.55 9.78 -2.88
C LYS A 189 -16.87 10.96 -3.57
N ARG A 190 -16.20 11.83 -2.82
CA ARG A 190 -15.45 12.98 -3.35
C ARG A 190 -14.34 12.52 -4.29
N VAL A 191 -13.48 11.62 -3.82
CA VAL A 191 -12.35 11.12 -4.62
C VAL A 191 -12.87 10.34 -5.85
N LYS A 192 -13.91 9.51 -5.69
CA LYS A 192 -14.53 8.78 -6.83
C LYS A 192 -15.06 9.69 -7.91
N ASN A 193 -15.60 10.85 -7.54
CA ASN A 193 -16.09 11.84 -8.52
C ASN A 193 -14.92 12.45 -9.33
N GLU A 194 -13.73 12.58 -8.74
CA GLU A 194 -12.55 13.16 -9.41
C GLU A 194 -11.81 12.15 -10.29
N ILE A 195 -11.56 10.95 -9.76
CA ILE A 195 -10.68 9.97 -10.43
C ILE A 195 -11.38 8.72 -10.97
N GLY A 196 -12.70 8.67 -10.81
CA GLY A 196 -13.52 7.61 -11.41
C GLY A 196 -13.10 6.19 -11.00
N ALA A 197 -12.94 5.32 -11.99
CA ALA A 197 -12.62 3.91 -11.78
C ALA A 197 -11.25 3.66 -11.13
N LYS A 198 -10.34 4.62 -11.18
CA LYS A 198 -9.00 4.47 -10.57
C LYS A 198 -9.02 4.42 -9.04
N LEU A 199 -10.10 4.86 -8.37
CA LEU A 199 -10.28 4.61 -6.94
C LEU A 199 -10.76 3.17 -6.75
N GLU A 200 -9.84 2.27 -6.43
CA GLU A 200 -10.09 0.83 -6.36
C GLU A 200 -9.95 0.25 -4.95
N VAL A 201 -9.07 0.82 -4.11
CA VAL A 201 -8.65 0.18 -2.87
C VAL A 201 -9.04 1.00 -1.65
N ALA A 202 -9.54 0.31 -0.62
CA ALA A 202 -9.79 0.82 0.71
C ALA A 202 -8.97 0.02 1.72
N HIS A 203 -8.12 0.70 2.50
CA HIS A 203 -7.31 0.09 3.54
C HIS A 203 -7.69 0.68 4.90
N PHE A 204 -8.20 -0.15 5.82
CA PHE A 204 -8.64 0.30 7.12
C PHE A 204 -7.95 -0.44 8.27
N HIS A 205 -7.53 0.33 9.28
CA HIS A 205 -7.09 -0.22 10.56
C HIS A 205 -8.25 -0.26 11.55
N ASN A 206 -8.50 -1.42 12.14
CA ASN A 206 -9.64 -1.66 13.03
C ASN A 206 -9.40 -1.16 14.47
N THR A 207 -8.83 0.03 14.63
CA THR A 207 -8.51 0.61 15.94
C THR A 207 -9.75 0.84 16.81
N SER A 208 -10.85 1.24 16.17
CA SER A 208 -12.12 1.55 16.86
C SER A 208 -13.21 0.49 16.65
N GLY A 209 -12.88 -0.67 16.09
CA GLY A 209 -13.85 -1.73 15.79
C GLY A 209 -14.78 -1.41 14.62
N LEU A 210 -14.41 -0.49 13.74
CA LEU A 210 -15.21 -0.01 12.62
C LEU A 210 -14.56 -0.29 11.24
N GLY A 211 -13.36 -0.88 11.24
CA GLY A 211 -12.60 -1.19 10.02
C GLY A 211 -13.00 -2.51 9.38
#